data_343009b8378ac0ad150a012aae2966dc
#
_entry.id   343009b8378ac0ad150a012aae2966dc
#
_cell.length_a   1.000
_cell.length_b   1.000
_cell.length_c   1.000
_cell.angle_alpha   90.00
_cell.angle_beta   90.00
_cell.angle_gamma   90.00
#
_symmetry.space_group_name_H-M   'P 1'
#
loop_
_entity.id
_entity.type
_entity.pdbx_description
1 polymer ?
#
loop_
_entity_poly.entity_id
_entity_poly.type
_entity_poly.pdbx_seq_one_letter_code
_entity_poly.pdbx_strand_id
1 'polypeptide(L)'
;MGHDDGRHDFDFFFGAWQVANRKRVNPLIQGDTEWIEFDAQVEAHPIVGGIGNIDTYKAPDFPGRPGFEGFTLRLFEPKTGLWRIWWASSLGTGQLDEPVVGRFEDGVGRFECDDIIDGVHVRVRYEWKNIGAYSVTWEQAFSFDGRRTWDSNWIMDSTRIASPVHPSVAVLSPV
;
A
#
# COMPACT_ATOMS: atom_id res chain seq x y z
N MET A 1 -21.13 3.69 22.92
CA MET A 1 -20.06 4.30 22.13
C MET A 1 -19.16 3.16 21.69
N GLY A 2 -19.24 2.77 20.41
CA GLY A 2 -18.34 1.74 19.88
C GLY A 2 -16.90 2.28 19.97
N HIS A 3 -16.03 1.56 20.66
CA HIS A 3 -14.61 1.84 20.58
C HIS A 3 -14.21 1.63 19.12
N ASP A 4 -13.60 2.63 18.48
CA ASP A 4 -12.90 2.45 17.23
C ASP A 4 -11.73 1.51 17.52
N ASP A 5 -11.84 0.28 17.04
CA ASP A 5 -10.86 -0.77 17.32
C ASP A 5 -9.76 -0.81 16.24
N GLY A 6 -9.75 0.16 15.31
CA GLY A 6 -8.80 0.25 14.22
C GLY A 6 -9.23 -0.46 12.93
N ARG A 7 -10.41 -1.11 12.88
CA ARG A 7 -10.88 -1.79 11.66
C ARG A 7 -11.17 -0.85 10.49
N HIS A 8 -11.36 0.44 10.76
CA HIS A 8 -11.63 1.49 9.79
C HIS A 8 -10.39 2.32 9.42
N ASP A 9 -9.22 1.95 9.93
CA ASP A 9 -8.00 2.71 9.73
C ASP A 9 -7.59 2.87 8.26
N PHE A 10 -8.00 1.95 7.38
CA PHE A 10 -7.76 2.03 5.93
C PHE A 10 -8.90 2.61 5.10
N ASP A 11 -10.02 3.04 5.70
CA ASP A 11 -11.17 3.55 4.95
C ASP A 11 -10.82 4.78 4.10
N PHE A 12 -9.81 5.56 4.52
CA PHE A 12 -9.29 6.68 3.74
C PHE A 12 -8.75 6.28 2.37
N PHE A 13 -8.33 5.02 2.21
CA PHE A 13 -7.67 4.56 1.00
C PHE A 13 -8.64 3.99 -0.05
N PHE A 14 -9.91 3.75 0.28
CA PHE A 14 -10.87 3.19 -0.68
C PHE A 14 -11.12 4.13 -1.86
N GLY A 15 -11.27 3.56 -3.06
CA GLY A 15 -11.45 4.24 -4.33
C GLY A 15 -10.22 4.19 -5.22
N ALA A 16 -10.15 5.11 -6.19
CA ALA A 16 -9.13 5.13 -7.22
C ALA A 16 -8.08 6.23 -6.99
N TRP A 17 -6.84 5.88 -7.25
CA TRP A 17 -5.68 6.74 -7.01
C TRP A 17 -4.73 6.75 -8.20
N GLN A 18 -4.21 7.94 -8.53
CA GLN A 18 -3.02 8.11 -9.35
C GLN A 18 -1.81 8.15 -8.42
N VAL A 19 -0.77 7.39 -8.75
CA VAL A 19 0.40 7.19 -7.90
C VAL A 19 1.67 7.57 -8.64
N ALA A 20 2.38 8.57 -8.11
CA ALA A 20 3.74 8.88 -8.53
C ALA A 20 4.72 8.04 -7.70
N ASN A 21 5.52 7.24 -8.37
CA ASN A 21 6.46 6.32 -7.73
C ASN A 21 7.88 6.83 -7.85
N ARG A 22 8.65 6.64 -6.77
CA ARG A 22 10.12 6.69 -6.76
C ARG A 22 10.61 5.40 -6.11
N LYS A 23 11.39 4.61 -6.83
CA LYS A 23 11.89 3.32 -6.36
C LYS A 23 13.38 3.20 -6.60
N ARG A 24 14.14 2.68 -5.63
CA ARG A 24 15.56 2.41 -5.81
C ARG A 24 15.78 1.29 -6.80
N VAL A 25 16.81 1.43 -7.63
CA VAL A 25 17.20 0.41 -8.61
C VAL A 25 17.71 -0.84 -7.89
N ASN A 26 18.52 -0.65 -6.85
CA ASN A 26 19.12 -1.74 -6.08
C ASN A 26 18.75 -1.64 -4.60
N PRO A 27 17.51 -1.98 -4.22
CA PRO A 27 17.01 -1.76 -2.86
C PRO A 27 17.72 -2.59 -1.78
N LEU A 28 18.43 -3.67 -2.17
CA LEU A 28 19.20 -4.52 -1.25
C LEU A 28 20.65 -4.06 -1.08
N ILE A 29 21.08 -3.04 -1.81
CA ILE A 29 22.39 -2.40 -1.61
C ILE A 29 22.19 -1.21 -0.68
N GLN A 30 22.69 -1.34 0.56
CA GLN A 30 22.60 -0.27 1.55
C GLN A 30 23.26 1.00 1.03
N GLY A 31 22.54 2.14 1.09
CA GLY A 31 23.04 3.42 0.63
C GLY A 31 23.03 3.61 -0.89
N ASP A 32 22.39 2.71 -1.68
CA ASP A 32 22.16 2.96 -3.11
C ASP A 32 21.46 4.30 -3.30
N THR A 33 21.90 5.08 -4.26
CA THR A 33 21.36 6.42 -4.53
C THR A 33 20.66 6.52 -5.88
N GLU A 34 20.59 5.43 -6.63
CA GLU A 34 19.94 5.41 -7.94
C GLU A 34 18.44 5.15 -7.81
N TRP A 35 17.63 6.07 -8.33
CA TRP A 35 16.17 6.01 -8.30
C TRP A 35 15.61 5.98 -9.71
N ILE A 36 14.52 5.22 -9.87
CA ILE A 36 13.65 5.28 -11.04
C ILE A 36 12.31 5.91 -10.62
N GLU A 37 11.70 6.62 -11.54
CA GLU A 37 10.38 7.24 -11.38
C GLU A 37 9.43 6.70 -12.43
N PHE A 38 8.19 6.46 -12.02
CA PHE A 38 7.14 5.96 -12.91
C PHE A 38 5.77 6.17 -12.28
N ASP A 39 4.74 6.20 -13.12
CA ASP A 39 3.36 6.33 -12.67
C ASP A 39 2.68 4.98 -12.54
N ALA A 40 1.69 4.93 -11.63
CA ALA A 40 0.81 3.78 -11.45
C ALA A 40 -0.62 4.22 -11.12
N GLN A 41 -1.54 3.29 -11.22
CA GLN A 41 -2.91 3.45 -10.75
C GLN A 41 -3.21 2.38 -9.71
N VAL A 42 -3.96 2.78 -8.69
CA VAL A 42 -4.43 1.90 -7.62
C VAL A 42 -5.93 2.02 -7.49
N GLU A 43 -6.60 0.89 -7.31
CA GLU A 43 -8.01 0.83 -6.95
C GLU A 43 -8.17 -0.06 -5.72
N ALA A 44 -8.72 0.51 -4.63
CA ALA A 44 -8.87 -0.15 -3.34
C ALA A 44 -10.34 -0.23 -2.93
N HIS A 45 -10.72 -1.37 -2.33
CA HIS A 45 -12.10 -1.58 -1.84
C HIS A 45 -12.15 -2.56 -0.66
N PRO A 46 -13.18 -2.44 0.22
CA PRO A 46 -13.35 -3.32 1.36
C PRO A 46 -13.78 -4.72 0.91
N ILE A 47 -13.39 -5.71 1.71
CA ILE A 47 -13.80 -7.11 1.60
C ILE A 47 -14.18 -7.67 2.96
N VAL A 48 -14.70 -8.89 2.99
CA VAL A 48 -15.00 -9.66 4.23
C VAL A 48 -15.80 -8.82 5.24
N GLY A 49 -16.83 -8.11 4.76
CA GLY A 49 -17.69 -7.29 5.63
C GLY A 49 -16.97 -6.13 6.33
N GLY A 50 -15.88 -5.62 5.76
CA GLY A 50 -15.12 -4.49 6.29
C GLY A 50 -13.97 -4.87 7.24
N ILE A 51 -13.74 -6.18 7.51
CA ILE A 51 -12.59 -6.64 8.31
C ILE A 51 -11.31 -6.68 7.47
N GLY A 52 -11.43 -6.52 6.16
CA GLY A 52 -10.30 -6.49 5.24
C GLY A 52 -10.53 -5.59 4.06
N ASN A 53 -9.48 -5.38 3.31
CA ASN A 53 -9.52 -4.68 2.03
C ASN A 53 -8.48 -5.25 1.07
N ILE A 54 -8.70 -4.99 -0.21
CA ILE A 54 -7.76 -5.30 -1.27
C ILE A 54 -7.52 -4.06 -2.11
N ASP A 55 -6.36 -4.00 -2.75
CA ASP A 55 -6.15 -3.12 -3.89
C ASP A 55 -5.45 -3.84 -5.04
N THR A 56 -5.68 -3.33 -6.23
CA THR A 56 -4.93 -3.64 -7.43
C THR A 56 -4.03 -2.47 -7.78
N TYR A 57 -2.81 -2.77 -8.15
CA TYR A 57 -1.78 -1.80 -8.54
C TYR A 57 -1.39 -2.06 -9.99
N LYS A 58 -1.41 -1.02 -10.84
CA LYS A 58 -1.07 -1.13 -12.26
C LYS A 58 -0.06 -0.07 -12.64
N ALA A 59 1.12 -0.48 -13.08
CA ALA A 59 2.18 0.37 -13.58
C ALA A 59 2.57 -0.05 -15.01
N PRO A 60 1.81 0.41 -16.03
CA PRO A 60 2.00 -0.04 -17.41
C PRO A 60 3.39 0.28 -17.94
N ASP A 61 3.96 1.40 -17.53
CA ASP A 61 5.24 1.93 -18.00
C ASP A 61 6.38 1.76 -16.97
N PHE A 62 6.29 0.73 -16.09
CA PHE A 62 7.37 0.46 -15.15
C PHE A 62 8.69 0.24 -15.90
N PRO A 63 9.78 1.00 -15.59
CA PRO A 63 11.05 0.90 -16.29
C PRO A 63 11.63 -0.52 -16.28
N GLY A 64 11.87 -1.07 -17.48
CA GLY A 64 12.39 -2.42 -17.66
C GLY A 64 11.38 -3.56 -17.42
N ARG A 65 10.14 -3.25 -17.07
CA ARG A 65 9.08 -4.23 -16.74
C ARG A 65 7.70 -3.72 -17.16
N PRO A 66 7.47 -3.47 -18.46
CA PRO A 66 6.20 -2.94 -18.94
C PRO A 66 5.03 -3.87 -18.59
N GLY A 67 3.90 -3.29 -18.21
CA GLY A 67 2.72 -4.04 -17.80
C GLY A 67 2.81 -4.64 -16.40
N PHE A 68 3.64 -4.08 -15.53
CA PHE A 68 3.73 -4.52 -14.13
C PHE A 68 2.41 -4.34 -13.41
N GLU A 69 1.94 -5.39 -12.74
CA GLU A 69 0.77 -5.38 -11.90
C GLU A 69 1.11 -5.93 -10.51
N GLY A 70 0.42 -5.41 -9.50
CA GLY A 70 0.50 -5.86 -8.12
C GLY A 70 -0.87 -5.97 -7.47
N PHE A 71 -0.90 -6.65 -6.35
CA PHE A 71 -2.11 -6.88 -5.56
C PHE A 71 -1.74 -6.83 -4.08
N THR A 72 -2.52 -6.09 -3.31
CA THR A 72 -2.38 -6.05 -1.84
C THR A 72 -3.62 -6.64 -1.19
N LEU A 73 -3.41 -7.52 -0.20
CA LEU A 73 -4.44 -7.98 0.71
C LEU A 73 -4.15 -7.45 2.11
N ARG A 74 -5.14 -6.85 2.77
CA ARG A 74 -5.05 -6.41 4.16
C ARG A 74 -6.17 -7.03 4.96
N LEU A 75 -5.83 -7.64 6.09
CA LEU A 75 -6.80 -8.20 7.03
C LEU A 75 -6.55 -7.66 8.44
N PHE A 76 -7.63 -7.26 9.10
CA PHE A 76 -7.64 -6.79 10.47
C PHE A 76 -7.90 -7.93 11.43
N GLU A 77 -7.16 -8.01 12.52
CA GLU A 77 -7.38 -8.95 13.61
C GLU A 77 -7.98 -8.23 14.84
N PRO A 78 -9.29 -8.35 15.09
CA PRO A 78 -9.96 -7.61 16.17
C PRO A 78 -9.42 -7.93 17.59
N LYS A 79 -8.85 -9.11 17.78
CA LYS A 79 -8.31 -9.51 19.10
C LYS A 79 -7.05 -8.76 19.50
N THR A 80 -6.22 -8.41 18.51
CA THR A 80 -4.94 -7.75 18.75
C THR A 80 -4.95 -6.28 18.33
N GLY A 81 -5.96 -5.85 17.54
CA GLY A 81 -6.00 -4.53 16.93
C GLY A 81 -4.90 -4.32 15.89
N LEU A 82 -4.45 -5.40 15.24
CA LEU A 82 -3.38 -5.36 14.27
C LEU A 82 -3.91 -5.67 12.87
N TRP A 83 -3.31 -5.02 11.89
CA TRP A 83 -3.44 -5.34 10.48
C TRP A 83 -2.28 -6.21 10.02
N ARG A 84 -2.57 -7.15 9.10
CA ARG A 84 -1.58 -7.89 8.31
C ARG A 84 -1.74 -7.51 6.87
N ILE A 85 -0.62 -7.22 6.20
CA ILE A 85 -0.58 -6.76 4.82
C ILE A 85 0.30 -7.70 4.01
N TRP A 86 -0.28 -8.33 2.99
CA TRP A 86 0.41 -9.19 2.02
C TRP A 86 0.46 -8.50 0.68
N TRP A 87 1.53 -8.71 -0.03
CA TRP A 87 1.73 -8.27 -1.40
C TRP A 87 1.96 -9.45 -2.32
N ALA A 88 1.55 -9.33 -3.56
CA ALA A 88 1.94 -10.17 -4.68
C ALA A 88 2.06 -9.31 -5.93
N SER A 89 2.87 -9.75 -6.89
CA SER A 89 3.04 -9.05 -8.15
C SER A 89 3.16 -10.00 -9.33
N SER A 90 3.00 -9.45 -10.54
CA SER A 90 3.15 -10.18 -11.79
C SER A 90 4.56 -10.76 -12.03
N LEU A 91 5.52 -10.37 -11.20
CA LEU A 91 6.90 -10.89 -11.21
C LEU A 91 7.14 -11.97 -10.15
N GLY A 92 6.16 -12.19 -9.30
CA GLY A 92 6.24 -13.16 -8.22
C GLY A 92 6.06 -14.61 -8.70
N THR A 93 6.25 -15.52 -7.76
CA THR A 93 6.16 -16.99 -7.97
C THR A 93 4.74 -17.52 -7.81
N GLY A 94 3.71 -16.67 -7.80
CA GLY A 94 2.33 -17.07 -7.49
C GLY A 94 2.09 -17.26 -5.99
N GLN A 95 2.91 -16.67 -5.16
CA GLN A 95 2.79 -16.66 -3.69
C GLN A 95 2.67 -15.22 -3.19
N LEU A 96 2.07 -15.06 -2.02
CA LEU A 96 2.11 -13.80 -1.28
C LEU A 96 3.48 -13.66 -0.60
N ASP A 97 3.98 -12.43 -0.52
CA ASP A 97 5.18 -12.10 0.25
C ASP A 97 4.92 -12.29 1.76
N GLU A 98 5.99 -12.32 2.57
CA GLU A 98 5.87 -12.32 4.03
C GLU A 98 5.07 -11.09 4.50
N PRO A 99 4.01 -11.27 5.30
CA PRO A 99 3.15 -10.15 5.66
C PRO A 99 3.83 -9.19 6.62
N VAL A 100 3.76 -7.91 6.33
CA VAL A 100 4.06 -6.88 7.34
C VAL A 100 2.87 -6.73 8.30
N VAL A 101 3.17 -6.56 9.60
CA VAL A 101 2.17 -6.50 10.67
C VAL A 101 2.33 -5.21 11.46
N GLY A 102 1.23 -4.54 11.77
CA GLY A 102 1.25 -3.30 12.52
C GLY A 102 -0.11 -2.65 12.67
N ARG A 103 -0.12 -1.37 12.98
CA ARG A 103 -1.31 -0.55 13.19
C ARG A 103 -1.07 0.90 12.88
N PHE A 104 -2.12 1.70 12.93
CA PHE A 104 -2.03 3.16 12.93
C PHE A 104 -1.93 3.70 14.34
N GLU A 105 -1.02 4.66 14.54
CA GLU A 105 -0.86 5.44 15.77
C GLU A 105 -0.56 6.89 15.37
N ASP A 106 -1.26 7.83 15.98
CA ASP A 106 -1.09 9.28 15.74
C ASP A 106 -1.15 9.68 14.25
N GLY A 107 -2.04 9.03 13.48
CA GLY A 107 -2.24 9.32 12.05
C GLY A 107 -1.16 8.74 11.13
N VAL A 108 -0.29 7.87 11.63
CA VAL A 108 0.74 7.16 10.87
C VAL A 108 0.56 5.67 11.02
N GLY A 109 0.43 4.95 9.90
CA GLY A 109 0.41 3.49 9.89
C GLY A 109 1.83 2.93 9.75
N ARG A 110 2.25 2.05 10.67
CA ARG A 110 3.56 1.36 10.60
C ARG A 110 3.38 -0.13 10.71
N PHE A 111 3.97 -0.83 9.73
CA PHE A 111 3.84 -2.28 9.57
C PHE A 111 5.21 -2.85 9.25
N GLU A 112 5.60 -3.93 9.92
CA GLU A 112 6.94 -4.48 9.78
C GLU A 112 6.91 -6.01 9.74
N CYS A 113 7.93 -6.60 9.07
CA CYS A 113 8.26 -8.01 9.16
C CYS A 113 9.77 -8.20 9.06
N ASP A 114 10.26 -9.37 9.45
CA ASP A 114 11.58 -9.86 9.06
C ASP A 114 11.41 -10.67 7.78
N ASP A 115 12.29 -10.49 6.82
CA ASP A 115 12.23 -11.17 5.53
C ASP A 115 13.63 -11.53 5.03
N ILE A 116 13.69 -12.47 4.07
CA ILE A 116 14.90 -12.86 3.35
C ILE A 116 14.63 -12.65 1.86
N ILE A 117 15.11 -11.55 1.32
CA ILE A 117 14.93 -11.17 -0.08
C ILE A 117 16.24 -11.45 -0.82
N ASP A 118 16.21 -12.32 -1.83
CA ASP A 118 17.39 -12.74 -2.61
C ASP A 118 18.58 -13.17 -1.73
N GLY A 119 18.28 -13.84 -0.59
CA GLY A 119 19.28 -14.32 0.37
C GLY A 119 19.81 -13.25 1.34
N VAL A 120 19.32 -12.02 1.28
CA VAL A 120 19.67 -10.94 2.19
C VAL A 120 18.61 -10.83 3.29
N HIS A 121 19.05 -10.94 4.55
CA HIS A 121 18.16 -10.70 5.70
C HIS A 121 17.90 -9.21 5.86
N VAL A 122 16.63 -8.82 5.86
CA VAL A 122 16.19 -7.44 6.03
C VAL A 122 15.02 -7.37 7.02
N ARG A 123 14.92 -6.27 7.74
CA ARG A 123 13.67 -5.86 8.37
C ARG A 123 12.95 -4.94 7.40
N VAL A 124 11.76 -5.29 6.98
CA VAL A 124 10.91 -4.51 6.08
C VAL A 124 9.98 -3.63 6.91
N ARG A 125 9.82 -2.36 6.52
CA ARG A 125 8.81 -1.47 7.07
C ARG A 125 8.00 -0.83 5.95
N TYR A 126 6.67 -0.88 6.08
CA TYR A 126 5.73 -0.03 5.34
C TYR A 126 5.24 1.07 6.27
N GLU A 127 5.23 2.29 5.75
CA GLU A 127 4.72 3.45 6.48
C GLU A 127 3.71 4.21 5.62
N TRP A 128 2.52 4.44 6.18
CA TRP A 128 1.48 5.28 5.62
C TRP A 128 1.47 6.59 6.38
N LYS A 129 1.67 7.72 5.69
CA LYS A 129 1.80 9.04 6.28
C LYS A 129 1.21 10.13 5.38
N ASN A 130 1.14 11.35 5.88
CA ASN A 130 0.57 12.49 5.16
C ASN A 130 -0.85 12.20 4.63
N ILE A 131 -1.64 11.51 5.47
CA ILE A 131 -2.97 11.04 5.09
C ILE A 131 -3.93 12.23 5.09
N GLY A 132 -4.49 12.49 3.91
CA GLY A 132 -5.51 13.51 3.68
C GLY A 132 -6.68 12.96 2.87
N ALA A 133 -7.70 13.79 2.66
CA ALA A 133 -8.89 13.40 1.90
C ALA A 133 -8.56 13.05 0.42
N TYR A 134 -7.52 13.68 -0.13
CA TYR A 134 -7.17 13.59 -1.55
C TYR A 134 -5.72 13.15 -1.80
N SER A 135 -4.93 12.96 -0.77
CA SER A 135 -3.52 12.56 -0.90
C SER A 135 -3.08 11.68 0.24
N VAL A 136 -2.11 10.81 -0.03
CA VAL A 136 -1.41 9.99 0.96
C VAL A 136 -0.03 9.61 0.43
N THR A 137 0.94 9.53 1.32
CA THR A 137 2.26 8.99 1.03
C THR A 137 2.42 7.62 1.67
N TRP A 138 2.84 6.63 0.88
CA TRP A 138 3.31 5.34 1.37
C TRP A 138 4.81 5.21 1.13
N GLU A 139 5.51 4.60 2.07
CA GLU A 139 6.95 4.38 1.98
C GLU A 139 7.31 2.97 2.41
N GLN A 140 8.20 2.34 1.64
CA GLN A 140 8.93 1.14 2.05
C GLN A 140 10.36 1.49 2.40
N ALA A 141 10.82 0.96 3.53
CA ALA A 141 12.22 1.05 3.93
C ALA A 141 12.74 -0.31 4.41
N PHE A 142 14.03 -0.55 4.22
CA PHE A 142 14.72 -1.71 4.75
C PHE A 142 15.68 -1.29 5.87
N SER A 143 15.81 -2.16 6.87
CA SER A 143 16.88 -2.07 7.88
C SER A 143 17.72 -3.32 7.79
N PHE A 144 19.03 -3.14 7.74
CA PHE A 144 20.05 -4.19 7.66
C PHE A 144 20.80 -4.39 9.00
N ASP A 145 20.43 -3.59 10.02
CA ASP A 145 21.15 -3.48 11.29
C ASP A 145 20.25 -3.64 12.54
N GLY A 146 19.11 -4.30 12.37
CA GLY A 146 18.18 -4.56 13.47
C GLY A 146 17.43 -3.31 13.92
N ARG A 147 16.90 -2.51 12.99
CA ARG A 147 16.09 -1.29 13.20
C ARG A 147 16.88 -0.06 13.70
N ARG A 148 18.21 -0.06 13.68
CA ARG A 148 18.99 1.11 14.10
C ARG A 148 18.92 2.20 13.03
N THR A 149 19.02 1.79 11.77
CA THR A 149 18.86 2.67 10.61
C THR A 149 17.86 2.10 9.62
N TRP A 150 17.21 2.99 8.87
CA TRP A 150 16.23 2.64 7.84
C TRP A 150 16.62 3.29 6.53
N ASP A 151 16.68 2.49 5.49
CA ASP A 151 16.99 2.90 4.13
C ASP A 151 15.73 2.86 3.27
N SER A 152 15.18 4.04 3.01
CA SER A 152 13.98 4.19 2.17
C SER A 152 14.29 3.76 0.74
N ASN A 153 13.46 2.88 0.18
CA ASN A 153 13.72 2.29 -1.13
C ASN A 153 12.53 2.31 -2.10
N TRP A 154 11.34 2.63 -1.63
CA TRP A 154 10.18 2.84 -2.49
C TRP A 154 9.23 3.85 -1.85
N ILE A 155 8.88 4.90 -2.58
CA ILE A 155 7.98 5.95 -2.13
C ILE A 155 6.87 6.08 -3.17
N MET A 156 5.63 6.12 -2.69
CA MET A 156 4.43 6.31 -3.49
C MET A 156 3.69 7.54 -2.97
N ASP A 157 3.64 8.59 -3.77
CA ASP A 157 2.81 9.75 -3.52
C ASP A 157 1.51 9.60 -4.32
N SER A 158 0.42 9.36 -3.62
CA SER A 158 -0.88 9.03 -4.21
C SER A 158 -1.82 10.23 -4.15
N THR A 159 -2.49 10.50 -5.25
CA THR A 159 -3.53 11.52 -5.38
C THR A 159 -4.84 10.86 -5.80
N ARG A 160 -5.94 11.15 -5.09
CA ARG A 160 -7.25 10.56 -5.35
C ARG A 160 -7.78 10.99 -6.72
N ILE A 161 -8.18 10.03 -7.52
CA ILE A 161 -8.88 10.29 -8.78
C ILE A 161 -10.33 10.60 -8.42
N ALA A 162 -10.84 11.75 -8.86
CA ALA A 162 -12.26 12.06 -8.70
C ALA A 162 -13.11 10.97 -9.39
N SER A 163 -14.02 10.36 -8.66
CA SER A 163 -15.00 9.47 -9.30
C SER A 163 -15.76 10.24 -10.37
N PRO A 164 -15.93 9.70 -11.59
CA PRO A 164 -16.78 10.34 -12.56
C PRO A 164 -18.15 10.54 -11.93
N VAL A 165 -18.63 11.78 -11.91
CA VAL A 165 -19.98 12.12 -11.45
C VAL A 165 -20.93 11.40 -12.41
N HIS A 166 -21.51 10.28 -12.00
CA HIS A 166 -22.61 9.69 -12.72
C HIS A 166 -23.77 10.70 -12.69
N PRO A 167 -24.23 11.21 -13.83
CA PRO A 167 -25.41 12.06 -13.84
C PRO A 167 -26.55 11.26 -13.21
N SER A 168 -27.15 11.78 -12.15
CA SER A 168 -28.35 11.21 -11.56
C SER A 168 -29.37 10.97 -12.67
N VAL A 169 -29.70 9.71 -12.91
CA VAL A 169 -30.84 9.36 -13.75
C VAL A 169 -32.06 9.91 -13.02
N ALA A 170 -32.61 10.99 -13.55
CA ALA A 170 -33.89 11.51 -13.07
C ALA A 170 -34.93 10.40 -13.22
N VAL A 171 -35.41 9.87 -12.10
CA VAL A 171 -36.56 8.96 -12.07
C VAL A 171 -37.73 9.78 -12.51
N LEU A 172 -38.17 9.59 -13.76
CA LEU A 172 -39.45 10.09 -14.24
C LEU A 172 -40.55 9.33 -13.49
N SER A 173 -41.25 10.02 -12.60
CA SER A 173 -42.44 9.48 -11.95
C SER A 173 -43.50 9.20 -13.04
N PRO A 174 -44.14 8.02 -13.01
CA PRO A 174 -45.22 7.76 -13.92
C PRO A 174 -46.42 8.65 -13.55
N VAL A 175 -47.05 9.23 -14.58
CA VAL A 175 -48.32 9.98 -14.52
C VAL A 175 -49.48 9.01 -14.31
#